data_1ff5547f4639f2c42a76eca2aad9b8a3
#
_entry.id   1ff5547f4639f2c42a76eca2aad9b8a3
#
_cell.length_a   1.000
_cell.length_b   1.000
_cell.length_c   1.000
_cell.angle_alpha   90.00
_cell.angle_beta   90.00
_cell.angle_gamma   90.00
#
_symmetry.space_group_name_H-M   'P 1'
#
loop_
_entity.id
_entity.type
_entity.pdbx_description
1 polymer ?
#
loop_
_entity_poly.entity_id
_entity_poly.type
_entity_poly.pdbx_seq_one_letter_code
_entity_poly.pdbx_strand_id
1 'polypeptide(L)'
;MSDRAAVELSPEAVEFADWMAGLVVPESELDATRTRVESVHLRAREPEGVTYREVDAGGVVGIWCEPVDSNTDYVLLHSHAGGSVLSSGFVDRKLGGHIAKAAGAPVLVLDFRRAPEHKYPAQLDDAEA
;
A
#
# COMPACT_ATOMS: atom_id res chain seq x y z
N MET A 1 30.09 -6.65 19.57
CA MET A 1 29.72 -5.74 18.49
C MET A 1 29.83 -6.51 17.18
N SER A 2 28.74 -6.90 16.59
CA SER A 2 28.74 -7.65 15.32
C SER A 2 29.15 -6.69 14.20
N ASP A 3 30.29 -7.02 13.58
CA ASP A 3 30.73 -6.36 12.35
C ASP A 3 29.74 -6.71 11.24
N ARG A 4 28.76 -5.84 11.01
CA ARG A 4 27.88 -5.95 9.85
C ARG A 4 28.72 -5.57 8.64
N ALA A 5 29.18 -6.58 7.90
CA ALA A 5 29.77 -6.36 6.59
C ALA A 5 28.83 -5.41 5.80
N ALA A 6 29.39 -4.33 5.29
CA ALA A 6 28.65 -3.42 4.43
C ALA A 6 28.14 -4.20 3.22
N VAL A 7 26.83 -4.26 3.07
CA VAL A 7 26.23 -4.88 1.89
C VAL A 7 26.49 -3.94 0.71
N GLU A 8 27.25 -4.41 -0.27
CA GLU A 8 27.45 -3.68 -1.51
C GLU A 8 26.12 -3.68 -2.30
N LEU A 9 25.57 -2.50 -2.54
CA LEU A 9 24.31 -2.34 -3.28
C LEU A 9 24.57 -2.53 -4.78
N SER A 10 23.64 -3.16 -5.48
CA SER A 10 23.69 -3.21 -6.94
C SER A 10 23.50 -1.81 -7.55
N PRO A 11 23.98 -1.56 -8.77
CA PRO A 11 23.78 -0.29 -9.47
C PRO A 11 22.31 0.13 -9.52
N GLU A 12 21.40 -0.83 -9.74
CA GLU A 12 19.96 -0.60 -9.81
C GLU A 12 19.40 -0.21 -8.42
N ALA A 13 19.93 -0.79 -7.35
CA ALA A 13 19.53 -0.44 -5.99
C ALA A 13 19.99 0.97 -5.63
N VAL A 14 21.17 1.40 -6.08
CA VAL A 14 21.67 2.76 -5.90
C VAL A 14 20.80 3.75 -6.69
N GLU A 15 20.53 3.47 -7.97
CA GLU A 15 19.65 4.32 -8.81
C GLU A 15 18.26 4.46 -8.17
N PHE A 16 17.69 3.37 -7.67
CA PHE A 16 16.39 3.40 -6.99
C PHE A 16 16.45 4.23 -5.70
N ALA A 17 17.51 4.09 -4.90
CA ALA A 17 17.70 4.86 -3.67
C ALA A 17 17.81 6.36 -3.95
N ASP A 18 18.58 6.75 -4.97
CA ASP A 18 18.73 8.14 -5.40
C ASP A 18 17.41 8.73 -5.89
N TRP A 19 16.65 7.96 -6.68
CA TRP A 19 15.31 8.35 -7.10
C TRP A 19 14.36 8.52 -5.90
N MET A 20 14.37 7.59 -4.95
CA MET A 20 13.56 7.67 -3.72
C MET A 20 13.92 8.90 -2.88
N ALA A 21 15.20 9.22 -2.75
CA ALA A 21 15.65 10.41 -2.03
C ALA A 21 15.12 11.70 -2.64
N GLY A 22 14.96 11.73 -3.96
CA GLY A 22 14.37 12.88 -4.68
C GLY A 22 12.86 13.05 -4.50
N LEU A 23 12.15 12.03 -3.93
CA LEU A 23 10.71 12.12 -3.67
C LEU A 23 10.39 12.93 -2.41
N VAL A 24 11.30 12.98 -1.46
CA VAL A 24 11.13 13.72 -0.20
C VAL A 24 11.61 15.17 -0.44
N VAL A 25 10.66 16.07 -0.66
CA VAL A 25 10.96 17.51 -0.78
C VAL A 25 10.39 18.20 0.45
N PRO A 26 11.24 18.76 1.32
CA PRO A 26 10.79 19.60 2.43
C PRO A 26 9.94 20.75 1.88
N GLU A 27 8.88 21.11 2.60
CA GLU A 27 7.99 22.24 2.27
C GLU A 27 7.11 22.06 1.01
N SER A 28 6.99 20.86 0.47
CA SER A 28 6.02 20.61 -0.61
C SER A 28 4.58 20.61 -0.08
N GLU A 29 3.65 21.10 -0.90
CA GLU A 29 2.23 20.97 -0.59
C GLU A 29 1.81 19.51 -0.50
N LEU A 30 0.79 19.23 0.32
CA LEU A 30 0.36 17.85 0.63
C LEU A 30 0.01 17.04 -0.62
N ASP A 31 -0.73 17.63 -1.56
CA ASP A 31 -1.14 16.94 -2.78
C ASP A 31 0.05 16.59 -3.67
N ALA A 32 1.04 17.46 -3.74
CA ALA A 32 2.29 17.18 -4.45
C ALA A 32 3.05 16.03 -3.78
N THR A 33 3.05 15.98 -2.46
CA THR A 33 3.65 14.88 -1.70
C THR A 33 2.91 13.57 -1.92
N ARG A 34 1.58 13.58 -1.87
CA ARG A 34 0.73 12.41 -2.18
C ARG A 34 1.04 11.87 -3.57
N THR A 35 1.02 12.74 -4.59
CA THR A 35 1.31 12.34 -5.98
C THR A 35 2.69 11.69 -6.11
N ARG A 36 3.70 12.24 -5.45
CA ARG A 36 5.06 11.66 -5.49
C ARG A 36 5.11 10.30 -4.82
N VAL A 37 4.54 10.15 -3.63
CA VAL A 37 4.51 8.87 -2.91
C VAL A 37 3.74 7.81 -3.72
N GLU A 38 2.61 8.17 -4.32
CA GLU A 38 1.85 7.27 -5.18
C GLU A 38 2.66 6.81 -6.40
N SER A 39 3.53 7.67 -6.95
CA SER A 39 4.39 7.32 -8.07
C SER A 39 5.35 6.15 -7.77
N VAL A 40 5.69 5.93 -6.52
CA VAL A 40 6.48 4.75 -6.08
C VAL A 40 5.72 3.46 -6.37
N HIS A 41 4.46 3.42 -5.94
CA HIS A 41 3.60 2.24 -6.10
C HIS A 41 3.31 1.95 -7.58
N LEU A 42 3.26 2.98 -8.42
CA LEU A 42 3.05 2.80 -9.87
C LEU A 42 4.17 2.00 -10.54
N ARG A 43 5.39 2.05 -10.00
CA ARG A 43 6.53 1.26 -10.49
C ARG A 43 6.47 -0.21 -10.11
N ALA A 44 5.72 -0.55 -9.07
CA ALA A 44 5.54 -1.94 -8.69
C ALA A 44 4.76 -2.71 -9.77
N ARG A 45 5.19 -3.92 -10.08
CA ARG A 45 4.45 -4.81 -10.97
C ARG A 45 3.27 -5.43 -10.21
N GLU A 46 2.13 -5.53 -10.87
CA GLU A 46 1.01 -6.30 -10.34
C GLU A 46 1.33 -7.80 -10.37
N PRO A 47 0.96 -8.56 -9.32
CA PRO A 47 1.17 -10.00 -9.29
C PRO A 47 0.27 -10.70 -10.32
N GLU A 48 0.82 -11.64 -11.08
CA GLU A 48 0.04 -12.48 -11.96
C GLU A 48 -0.86 -13.44 -11.17
N GLY A 49 -2.05 -13.72 -11.69
CA GLY A 49 -3.01 -14.64 -11.08
C GLY A 49 -3.75 -14.06 -9.86
N VAL A 50 -3.85 -12.74 -9.79
CA VAL A 50 -4.68 -12.04 -8.78
C VAL A 50 -5.70 -11.18 -9.52
N THR A 51 -6.95 -11.25 -9.09
CA THR A 51 -8.04 -10.38 -9.56
C THR A 51 -8.33 -9.31 -8.51
N TYR A 52 -8.82 -8.16 -8.97
CA TYR A 52 -9.16 -7.03 -8.12
C TYR A 52 -10.62 -6.66 -8.30
N ARG A 53 -11.32 -6.47 -7.19
CA ARG A 53 -12.73 -6.12 -7.19
C ARG A 53 -13.05 -5.11 -6.11
N GLU A 54 -13.53 -3.95 -6.52
CA GLU A 54 -13.98 -2.91 -5.60
C GLU A 54 -15.30 -3.33 -4.91
N VAL A 55 -15.43 -2.99 -3.64
CA VAL A 55 -16.62 -3.25 -2.82
C VAL A 55 -16.89 -2.09 -1.89
N ASP A 56 -18.14 -1.99 -1.46
CA ASP A 56 -18.52 -1.20 -0.30
C ASP A 56 -18.37 -2.08 0.95
N ALA A 57 -17.44 -1.73 1.82
CA ALA A 57 -17.19 -2.39 3.08
C ALA A 57 -17.75 -1.53 4.23
N GLY A 58 -19.08 -1.55 4.40
CA GLY A 58 -19.75 -0.78 5.46
C GLY A 58 -19.72 0.73 5.28
N GLY A 59 -19.69 1.22 4.03
CA GLY A 59 -19.57 2.64 3.69
C GLY A 59 -18.13 3.09 3.42
N VAL A 60 -17.17 2.18 3.53
CA VAL A 60 -15.77 2.40 3.18
C VAL A 60 -15.45 1.66 1.88
N VAL A 61 -14.73 2.30 0.96
CA VAL A 61 -14.29 1.62 -0.25
C VAL A 61 -13.23 0.58 0.11
N GLY A 62 -13.47 -0.66 -0.28
CA GLY A 62 -12.52 -1.75 -0.15
C GLY A 62 -12.16 -2.33 -1.52
N ILE A 63 -10.98 -2.89 -1.63
CA ILE A 63 -10.53 -3.58 -2.83
C ILE A 63 -10.15 -5.01 -2.46
N TRP A 64 -10.92 -5.98 -2.90
CA TRP A 64 -10.55 -7.37 -2.83
C TRP A 64 -9.41 -7.68 -3.78
N CYS A 65 -8.38 -8.30 -3.26
CA CYS A 65 -7.28 -8.90 -3.99
C CYS A 65 -7.43 -10.41 -3.85
N GLU A 66 -7.89 -11.07 -4.91
CA GLU A 66 -8.31 -12.47 -4.88
C GLU A 66 -7.36 -13.29 -5.76
N PRO A 67 -6.44 -14.08 -5.17
CA PRO A 67 -5.58 -14.97 -5.94
C PRO A 67 -6.37 -16.15 -6.50
N VAL A 68 -5.96 -16.65 -7.67
CA VAL A 68 -6.47 -17.91 -8.22
C VAL A 68 -6.15 -19.03 -7.24
N ASP A 69 -7.12 -19.92 -7.01
CA ASP A 69 -7.02 -21.06 -6.09
C ASP A 69 -6.79 -20.64 -4.62
N SER A 70 -7.33 -19.52 -4.20
CA SER A 70 -7.19 -19.04 -2.84
C SER A 70 -7.99 -19.89 -1.83
N ASN A 71 -7.40 -20.04 -0.64
CA ASN A 71 -8.13 -20.53 0.53
C ASN A 71 -9.06 -19.42 1.03
N THR A 72 -10.35 -19.74 1.18
CA THR A 72 -11.39 -18.79 1.62
C THR A 72 -11.81 -18.98 3.08
N ASP A 73 -11.15 -19.87 3.82
CA ASP A 73 -11.45 -20.11 5.25
C ASP A 73 -11.08 -18.90 6.12
N TYR A 74 -10.21 -18.01 5.60
CA TYR A 74 -9.82 -16.77 6.24
C TYR A 74 -9.55 -15.71 5.20
N VAL A 75 -9.60 -14.46 5.64
CA VAL A 75 -9.24 -13.27 4.84
C VAL A 75 -8.25 -12.43 5.62
N LEU A 76 -7.48 -11.64 4.90
CA LEU A 76 -6.58 -10.66 5.48
C LEU A 76 -7.16 -9.26 5.26
N LEU A 77 -7.18 -8.44 6.31
CA LEU A 77 -7.48 -7.02 6.22
C LEU A 77 -6.17 -6.24 6.11
N HIS A 78 -6.04 -5.42 5.09
CA HIS A 78 -4.88 -4.58 4.86
C HIS A 78 -5.26 -3.11 4.86
N SER A 79 -4.72 -2.37 5.81
CA SER A 79 -4.78 -0.91 5.82
C SER A 79 -3.59 -0.37 5.03
N HIS A 80 -3.86 0.47 4.02
CA HIS A 80 -2.79 0.98 3.15
C HIS A 80 -1.74 1.80 3.91
N ALA A 81 -0.51 1.80 3.39
CA ALA A 81 0.61 2.57 3.94
C ALA A 81 0.38 4.09 3.85
N GLY A 82 1.24 4.88 4.49
CA GLY A 82 1.26 6.34 4.34
C GLY A 82 0.92 7.13 5.60
N GLY A 83 0.90 6.49 6.78
CA GLY A 83 0.72 7.16 8.07
C GLY A 83 -0.62 7.88 8.21
N SER A 84 -1.67 7.35 7.63
CA SER A 84 -3.02 7.92 7.59
C SER A 84 -3.15 9.28 6.86
N VAL A 85 -2.14 9.70 6.13
CA VAL A 85 -2.09 10.99 5.41
C VAL A 85 -1.83 10.81 3.93
N LEU A 86 -0.97 9.84 3.59
CA LEU A 86 -0.48 9.59 2.23
C LEU A 86 -1.03 8.27 1.68
N SER A 87 -0.80 8.02 0.38
CA SER A 87 -1.22 6.82 -0.34
C SER A 87 -2.75 6.67 -0.42
N SER A 88 -3.22 5.54 -0.94
CA SER A 88 -4.63 5.14 -1.04
C SER A 88 -4.73 3.62 -1.19
N GLY A 89 -5.90 3.07 -0.92
CA GLY A 89 -6.16 1.65 -1.15
C GLY A 89 -5.98 1.25 -2.62
N PHE A 90 -6.33 2.15 -3.55
CA PHE A 90 -6.16 1.93 -4.99
C PHE A 90 -4.70 1.79 -5.41
N VAL A 91 -3.82 2.57 -4.82
CA VAL A 91 -2.38 2.51 -5.10
C VAL A 91 -1.75 1.29 -4.44
N ASP A 92 -2.16 1.01 -3.21
CA ASP A 92 -1.59 -0.07 -2.38
C ASP A 92 -2.15 -1.46 -2.72
N ARG A 93 -3.19 -1.56 -3.56
CA ARG A 93 -3.76 -2.85 -3.99
C ARG A 93 -2.73 -3.80 -4.59
N LYS A 94 -1.68 -3.27 -5.21
CA LYS A 94 -0.59 -4.09 -5.76
C LYS A 94 0.14 -4.84 -4.66
N LEU A 95 0.46 -4.16 -3.55
CA LEU A 95 1.02 -4.80 -2.36
C LEU A 95 0.02 -5.80 -1.77
N GLY A 96 -1.26 -5.40 -1.64
CA GLY A 96 -2.33 -6.30 -1.23
C GLY A 96 -2.41 -7.57 -2.07
N GLY A 97 -2.27 -7.44 -3.39
CA GLY A 97 -2.22 -8.56 -4.32
C GLY A 97 -1.01 -9.48 -4.11
N HIS A 98 0.17 -8.93 -3.86
CA HIS A 98 1.36 -9.74 -3.53
C HIS A 98 1.19 -10.46 -2.19
N ILE A 99 0.61 -9.80 -1.19
CA ILE A 99 0.29 -10.42 0.11
C ILE A 99 -0.72 -11.56 -0.10
N ALA A 100 -1.79 -11.31 -0.84
CA ALA A 100 -2.82 -12.31 -1.13
C ALA A 100 -2.22 -13.56 -1.80
N LYS A 101 -1.39 -13.36 -2.82
CA LYS A 101 -0.69 -14.45 -3.52
C LYS A 101 0.24 -15.21 -2.61
N ALA A 102 1.02 -14.53 -1.78
CA ALA A 102 1.95 -15.16 -0.84
C ALA A 102 1.24 -15.93 0.28
N ALA A 103 0.10 -15.42 0.76
CA ALA A 103 -0.71 -16.06 1.78
C ALA A 103 -1.61 -17.18 1.21
N GLY A 104 -1.87 -17.19 -0.09
CA GLY A 104 -2.86 -18.08 -0.70
C GLY A 104 -4.29 -17.79 -0.23
N ALA A 105 -4.59 -16.55 0.14
CA ALA A 105 -5.88 -16.13 0.69
C ALA A 105 -6.28 -14.74 0.20
N PRO A 106 -7.60 -14.43 0.16
CA PRO A 106 -8.05 -13.09 -0.20
C PRO A 106 -7.55 -12.01 0.78
N VAL A 107 -7.22 -10.85 0.25
CA VAL A 107 -6.90 -9.65 1.03
C VAL A 107 -7.92 -8.57 0.70
N LEU A 108 -8.50 -7.96 1.71
CA LEU A 108 -9.30 -6.74 1.59
C LEU A 108 -8.40 -5.55 1.91
N VAL A 109 -8.14 -4.72 0.92
CA VAL A 109 -7.42 -3.44 1.08
C VAL A 109 -8.44 -2.34 1.30
N LEU A 110 -8.36 -1.62 2.42
CA LEU A 110 -9.25 -0.50 2.71
C LEU A 110 -8.70 0.81 2.13
N ASP A 111 -9.57 1.59 1.51
CA ASP A 111 -9.32 2.98 1.14
C ASP A 111 -9.95 3.92 2.18
N PHE A 112 -9.40 3.89 3.39
CA PHE A 112 -9.91 4.64 4.53
C PHE A 112 -9.67 6.15 4.38
N ARG A 113 -10.51 6.94 5.07
CA ARG A 113 -10.42 8.41 5.11
C ARG A 113 -9.09 8.86 5.70
N ARG A 114 -8.47 9.87 5.07
CA ARG A 114 -7.13 10.36 5.42
C ARG A 114 -7.17 11.72 6.11
N ALA A 115 -6.18 11.97 6.95
CA ALA A 115 -5.90 13.29 7.49
C ALA A 115 -5.17 14.14 6.41
N PRO A 116 -5.24 15.48 6.48
CA PRO A 116 -5.93 16.29 7.51
C PRO A 116 -7.43 16.45 7.27
N GLU A 117 -7.96 15.99 6.11
CA GLU A 117 -9.37 16.15 5.73
C GLU A 117 -10.28 15.46 6.74
N HIS A 118 -9.87 14.28 7.19
CA HIS A 118 -10.55 13.50 8.21
C HIS A 118 -9.58 13.14 9.33
N LYS A 119 -9.79 13.73 10.48
CA LYS A 119 -8.94 13.49 11.66
C LYS A 119 -9.39 12.25 12.41
N TYR A 120 -8.50 11.74 13.28
CA TYR A 120 -8.83 10.71 14.25
C TYR A 120 -10.18 11.05 14.95
N PRO A 121 -11.09 10.09 15.13
CA PRO A 121 -10.91 8.63 14.94
C PRO A 121 -11.36 8.10 13.55
N ALA A 122 -11.57 8.93 12.52
CA ALA A 122 -12.15 8.51 11.25
C ALA A 122 -11.49 7.26 10.64
N GLN A 123 -10.18 7.11 10.77
CA GLN A 123 -9.43 5.96 10.27
C GLN A 123 -9.76 4.67 11.03
N LEU A 124 -10.01 4.81 12.33
CA LEU A 124 -10.41 3.69 13.17
C LEU A 124 -11.86 3.28 12.87
N ASP A 125 -12.75 4.26 12.76
CA ASP A 125 -14.16 4.03 12.41
C ASP A 125 -14.27 3.29 11.06
N ASP A 126 -13.46 3.67 10.09
CA ASP A 126 -13.42 3.02 8.76
C ASP A 126 -12.86 1.60 8.82
N ALA A 127 -11.95 1.32 9.75
CA ALA A 127 -11.40 -0.03 9.93
C ALA A 127 -12.34 -0.98 10.69
N GLU A 128 -13.30 -0.43 11.43
CA GLU A 128 -14.29 -1.19 12.20
C GLU A 128 -15.61 -1.41 11.43
N ALA A 129 -15.83 -0.67 10.34
CA ALA A 129 -17.06 -0.74 9.54
C ALA A 129 -17.14 -2.05 8.75
#